data_6c01ee65b8d9d0526437719799fd4a06
#
_entry.id   6c01ee65b8d9d0526437719799fd4a06
#
_cell.length_a   1.000
_cell.length_b   1.000
_cell.length_c   1.000
_cell.angle_alpha   90.00
_cell.angle_beta   90.00
_cell.angle_gamma   90.00
#
_symmetry.space_group_name_H-M   'P 1'
#
loop_
_entity.id
_entity.type
_entity.pdbx_description
1 polymer ?
#
loop_
_entity_poly.entity_id
_entity_poly.type
_entity_poly.pdbx_seq_one_letter_code
_entity_poly.pdbx_strand_id
1 'polypeptide(L)'
;ILFRLVGSEMCIRDSGVVDLGGGHRLAFKIESHNHPSAVEPFQGAATGVGGILRDIFTMGARPIALLNALRFGPLEDPANVGLMEGVVAGIAHYGNCVGVPTVGGEVAFDPSYSGNPLVNAMALGLMETEEIVKSGAIGVGNPVVYVGSTTGRDGMGGASFASAELSADSLDDRPAVQVGDPFLELSLIHISEPTRRKR
;
A
#
# COMPACT_ATOMS: atom_id res chain seq x y z
N ILE A 1 -2.62 8.29 28.28
CA ILE A 1 -3.64 7.89 27.29
C ILE A 1 -3.35 6.43 26.99
N LEU A 2 -4.25 5.53 27.41
CA LEU A 2 -4.14 4.10 27.12
C LEU A 2 -4.77 3.85 25.75
N PHE A 3 -3.97 3.66 24.73
CA PHE A 3 -4.45 3.14 23.46
C PHE A 3 -4.73 1.64 23.62
N ARG A 4 -5.93 1.22 23.33
CA ARG A 4 -6.31 -0.19 23.35
C ARG A 4 -6.37 -0.71 21.92
N LEU A 5 -5.56 -1.72 21.62
CA LEU A 5 -5.75 -2.52 20.40
C LEU A 5 -7.14 -3.15 20.42
N VAL A 6 -7.93 -2.87 19.41
CA VAL A 6 -9.29 -3.38 19.28
C VAL A 6 -9.23 -4.74 18.60
N GLY A 7 -9.30 -5.78 19.42
CA GLY A 7 -9.53 -7.16 18.99
C GLY A 7 -8.28 -7.92 18.55
N SER A 8 -7.95 -8.95 19.31
CA SER A 8 -6.89 -9.91 18.98
C SER A 8 -7.14 -10.70 17.68
N GLU A 9 -8.38 -10.73 17.21
CA GLU A 9 -8.76 -11.43 15.97
C GLU A 9 -8.42 -10.64 14.68
N MET A 10 -8.18 -9.34 14.79
CA MET A 10 -7.85 -8.48 13.64
C MET A 10 -6.36 -8.48 13.28
N CYS A 11 -5.48 -8.90 14.18
CA CYS A 11 -4.06 -9.07 13.90
C CYS A 11 -3.75 -10.19 12.89
N ILE A 12 -4.73 -11.00 12.54
CA ILE A 12 -4.55 -12.15 11.62
C ILE A 12 -4.55 -11.72 10.16
N ARG A 13 -4.87 -10.45 9.85
CA ARG A 13 -4.95 -9.93 8.47
C ARG A 13 -4.12 -8.68 8.23
N ASP A 14 -2.95 -8.62 8.82
CA ASP A 14 -1.90 -7.64 8.50
C ASP A 14 -2.22 -6.16 8.74
N SER A 15 -3.37 -5.82 9.32
CA SER A 15 -3.75 -4.44 9.61
C SER A 15 -4.12 -4.26 11.08
N GLY A 16 -3.69 -3.15 11.67
CA GLY A 16 -3.99 -2.81 13.06
C GLY A 16 -5.13 -1.79 13.17
N VAL A 17 -5.91 -1.87 14.24
CA VAL A 17 -6.90 -0.84 14.60
C VAL A 17 -6.72 -0.45 16.06
N VAL A 18 -6.65 0.86 16.31
CA VAL A 18 -6.48 1.44 17.66
C VAL A 18 -7.67 2.34 17.96
N ASP A 19 -8.21 2.22 19.17
CA ASP A 19 -9.25 3.12 19.66
C ASP A 19 -8.62 4.43 20.13
N LEU A 20 -9.05 5.55 19.53
CA LEU A 20 -8.62 6.89 19.90
C LEU A 20 -9.52 7.53 20.96
N GLY A 21 -10.64 6.87 21.31
CA GLY A 21 -11.67 7.44 22.16
C GLY A 21 -12.64 8.36 21.40
N GLY A 22 -13.75 8.73 22.05
CA GLY A 22 -14.74 9.63 21.45
C GLY A 22 -15.47 9.08 20.22
N GLY A 23 -15.47 7.75 20.02
CA GLY A 23 -16.09 7.11 18.86
C GLY A 23 -15.19 7.03 17.63
N HIS A 24 -13.93 7.44 17.75
CA HIS A 24 -12.96 7.40 16.66
C HIS A 24 -11.97 6.25 16.80
N ARG A 25 -11.60 5.64 15.69
CA ARG A 25 -10.59 4.59 15.60
C ARG A 25 -9.61 4.90 14.48
N LEU A 26 -8.35 4.52 14.70
CA LEU A 26 -7.30 4.62 13.71
C LEU A 26 -6.99 3.22 13.18
N ALA A 27 -7.19 3.02 11.89
CA ALA A 27 -6.71 1.86 11.18
C ALA A 27 -5.33 2.17 10.59
N PHE A 28 -4.43 1.18 10.59
CA PHE A 28 -3.11 1.33 10.00
C PHE A 28 -2.60 0.02 9.43
N LYS A 29 -1.82 0.14 8.38
CA LYS A 29 -1.09 -0.97 7.77
C LYS A 29 0.25 -0.48 7.24
N ILE A 30 1.25 -1.33 7.34
CA ILE A 30 2.57 -1.16 6.72
C ILE A 30 2.87 -2.37 5.85
N GLU A 31 3.48 -2.16 4.70
CA GLU A 31 3.89 -3.21 3.79
C GLU A 31 5.21 -2.85 3.11
N SER A 32 6.01 -3.88 2.80
CA SER A 32 7.28 -3.74 2.11
C SER A 32 7.11 -4.05 0.63
N HIS A 33 7.59 -3.13 -0.23
CA HIS A 33 7.61 -3.28 -1.68
C HIS A 33 9.03 -3.16 -2.25
N ASN A 34 9.99 -3.84 -1.60
CA ASN A 34 11.41 -3.73 -1.91
C ASN A 34 11.74 -4.29 -3.30
N HIS A 35 11.46 -5.56 -3.50
CA HIS A 35 11.78 -6.30 -4.71
C HIS A 35 11.14 -5.70 -5.97
N PRO A 36 9.82 -5.44 -5.99
CA PRO A 36 9.20 -4.76 -7.13
C PRO A 36 9.83 -3.39 -7.43
N SER A 37 10.21 -2.66 -6.38
CA SER A 37 10.85 -1.34 -6.52
C SER A 37 12.30 -1.42 -6.99
N ALA A 38 13.00 -2.53 -6.74
CA ALA A 38 14.33 -2.76 -7.29
C ALA A 38 14.30 -2.96 -8.82
N VAL A 39 13.26 -3.62 -9.32
CA VAL A 39 13.10 -3.96 -10.74
C VAL A 39 12.44 -2.82 -11.51
N GLU A 40 11.38 -2.24 -10.98
CA GLU A 40 10.62 -1.13 -11.58
C GLU A 40 10.26 -0.12 -10.49
N PRO A 41 11.16 0.81 -10.16
CA PRO A 41 11.07 1.61 -8.94
C PRO A 41 9.80 2.46 -8.85
N PHE A 42 9.35 3.04 -9.97
CA PHE A 42 8.13 3.84 -10.00
C PHE A 42 6.88 2.98 -9.76
N GLN A 43 6.71 1.92 -10.53
CA GLN A 43 5.51 1.08 -10.45
C GLN A 43 5.49 0.25 -9.15
N GLY A 44 6.64 -0.30 -8.75
CA GLY A 44 6.76 -1.06 -7.51
C GLY A 44 6.38 -0.23 -6.28
N ALA A 45 6.84 1.02 -6.20
CA ALA A 45 6.50 1.91 -5.10
C ALA A 45 5.06 2.43 -5.19
N ALA A 46 4.56 2.75 -6.38
CA ALA A 46 3.16 3.16 -6.60
C ALA A 46 2.19 2.05 -6.16
N THR A 47 2.45 0.80 -6.57
CA THR A 47 1.64 -0.36 -6.17
C THR A 47 1.71 -0.59 -4.66
N GLY A 48 2.86 -0.38 -4.03
CA GLY A 48 3.02 -0.46 -2.58
C GLY A 48 2.09 0.49 -1.85
N VAL A 49 2.05 1.75 -2.28
CA VAL A 49 1.12 2.75 -1.72
C VAL A 49 -0.33 2.37 -2.01
N GLY A 50 -0.63 1.97 -3.25
CA GLY A 50 -1.98 1.58 -3.65
C GLY A 50 -2.52 0.41 -2.83
N GLY A 51 -1.71 -0.62 -2.61
CA GLY A 51 -2.09 -1.80 -1.83
C GLY A 51 -2.50 -1.46 -0.40
N ILE A 52 -1.66 -0.70 0.31
CA ILE A 52 -1.97 -0.34 1.71
C ILE A 52 -3.15 0.63 1.84
N LEU A 53 -3.35 1.52 0.87
CA LEU A 53 -4.52 2.41 0.86
C LEU A 53 -5.81 1.62 0.66
N ARG A 54 -5.80 0.64 -0.25
CA ARG A 54 -6.94 -0.26 -0.47
C ARG A 54 -7.27 -1.07 0.78
N ASP A 55 -6.27 -1.58 1.49
CA ASP A 55 -6.48 -2.35 2.71
C ASP A 55 -7.12 -1.51 3.82
N ILE A 56 -6.64 -0.29 4.03
CA ILE A 56 -7.25 0.66 4.96
C ILE A 56 -8.70 0.95 4.58
N PHE A 57 -8.94 1.18 3.29
CA PHE A 57 -10.27 1.49 2.79
C PHE A 57 -11.25 0.32 2.93
N THR A 58 -10.80 -0.92 2.65
CA THR A 58 -11.65 -2.11 2.76
C THR A 58 -12.09 -2.42 4.18
N MET A 59 -11.35 -1.95 5.20
CA MET A 59 -11.76 -2.03 6.61
C MET A 59 -12.85 -1.01 6.99
N GLY A 60 -13.20 -0.11 6.08
CA GLY A 60 -14.16 0.96 6.32
C GLY A 60 -13.52 2.23 6.87
N ALA A 61 -12.20 2.31 6.91
CA ALA A 61 -11.48 3.51 7.31
C ALA A 61 -11.21 4.43 6.12
N ARG A 62 -11.28 5.73 6.33
CA ARG A 62 -10.87 6.72 5.35
C ARG A 62 -9.36 6.94 5.45
N PRO A 63 -8.58 6.67 4.42
CA PRO A 63 -7.15 7.00 4.42
C PRO A 63 -6.94 8.52 4.59
N ILE A 64 -6.06 8.89 5.50
CA ILE A 64 -5.79 10.29 5.86
C ILE A 64 -4.31 10.67 5.78
N ALA A 65 -3.41 9.70 5.84
CA ALA A 65 -1.98 9.97 5.85
C ALA A 65 -1.18 8.75 5.38
N LEU A 66 -0.04 9.04 4.78
CA LEU A 66 1.02 8.09 4.44
C LEU A 66 2.29 8.40 5.24
N LEU A 67 3.03 7.37 5.58
CA LEU A 67 4.39 7.43 6.11
C LEU A 67 5.24 6.40 5.35
N ASN A 68 6.55 6.71 5.20
CA ASN A 68 7.43 5.79 4.49
C ASN A 68 8.74 5.62 5.27
N ALA A 69 9.26 4.40 5.28
CA ALA A 69 10.62 4.14 5.73
C ALA A 69 11.42 3.60 4.54
N LEU A 70 12.36 4.40 4.06
CA LEU A 70 13.10 4.16 2.83
C LEU A 70 14.58 3.95 3.14
N ARG A 71 15.21 3.00 2.47
CA ARG A 71 16.64 2.76 2.53
C ARG A 71 17.16 2.55 1.12
N PHE A 72 18.26 3.24 0.80
CA PHE A 72 18.92 3.16 -0.50
C PHE A 72 20.42 2.98 -0.30
N GLY A 73 21.11 2.54 -1.35
CA GLY A 73 22.55 2.58 -1.41
C GLY A 73 23.08 4.03 -1.44
N PRO A 74 24.42 4.21 -1.35
CA PRO A 74 25.05 5.52 -1.40
C PRO A 74 24.70 6.27 -2.69
N LEU A 75 24.49 7.60 -2.58
CA LEU A 75 24.07 8.46 -3.69
C LEU A 75 25.22 8.82 -4.63
N GLU A 76 26.45 8.44 -4.32
CA GLU A 76 27.60 8.52 -5.22
C GLU A 76 27.45 7.58 -6.42
N ASP A 77 26.63 6.54 -6.29
CA ASP A 77 26.28 5.64 -7.39
C ASP A 77 25.01 6.14 -8.10
N PRO A 78 25.09 6.52 -9.37
CA PRO A 78 23.94 6.99 -10.15
C PRO A 78 22.79 5.98 -10.23
N ALA A 79 23.06 4.67 -10.12
CA ALA A 79 22.02 3.66 -10.11
C ALA A 79 21.13 3.77 -8.86
N ASN A 80 21.73 4.03 -7.69
CA ASN A 80 20.98 4.24 -6.45
C ASN A 80 20.17 5.56 -6.49
N VAL A 81 20.68 6.59 -7.14
CA VAL A 81 19.93 7.84 -7.39
C VAL A 81 18.68 7.55 -8.21
N GLY A 82 18.83 6.81 -9.33
CA GLY A 82 17.71 6.43 -10.19
C GLY A 82 16.64 5.61 -9.45
N LEU A 83 17.06 4.67 -8.59
CA LEU A 83 16.14 3.92 -7.73
C LEU A 83 15.38 4.85 -6.78
N MET A 84 16.08 5.75 -6.09
CA MET A 84 15.46 6.69 -5.15
C MET A 84 14.46 7.62 -5.85
N GLU A 85 14.85 8.21 -6.97
CA GLU A 85 13.99 9.11 -7.75
C GLU A 85 12.73 8.40 -8.23
N GLY A 86 12.86 7.18 -8.76
CA GLY A 86 11.72 6.38 -9.20
C GLY A 86 10.77 6.01 -8.07
N VAL A 87 11.30 5.55 -6.94
CA VAL A 87 10.51 5.20 -5.75
C VAL A 87 9.74 6.42 -5.23
N VAL A 88 10.43 7.54 -5.04
CA VAL A 88 9.81 8.79 -4.54
C VAL A 88 8.74 9.28 -5.51
N ALA A 89 9.02 9.24 -6.82
CA ALA A 89 8.05 9.63 -7.84
C ALA A 89 6.81 8.72 -7.84
N GLY A 90 6.97 7.40 -7.67
CA GLY A 90 5.86 6.45 -7.59
C GLY A 90 4.97 6.68 -6.36
N ILE A 91 5.58 6.88 -5.19
CA ILE A 91 4.87 7.22 -3.94
C ILE A 91 4.08 8.53 -4.12
N ALA A 92 4.75 9.56 -4.63
CA ALA A 92 4.15 10.88 -4.83
C ALA A 92 3.00 10.82 -5.85
N HIS A 93 3.19 10.12 -6.96
CA HIS A 93 2.17 9.96 -7.99
C HIS A 93 0.88 9.36 -7.39
N TYR A 94 1.00 8.23 -6.72
CA TYR A 94 -0.16 7.56 -6.17
C TYR A 94 -0.82 8.39 -5.06
N GLY A 95 -0.05 8.88 -4.09
CA GLY A 95 -0.56 9.72 -3.00
C GLY A 95 -1.28 10.97 -3.49
N ASN A 96 -0.73 11.67 -4.49
CA ASN A 96 -1.33 12.87 -5.05
C ASN A 96 -2.64 12.57 -5.80
N CYS A 97 -2.70 11.49 -6.57
CA CYS A 97 -3.93 11.10 -7.27
C CYS A 97 -5.07 10.77 -6.30
N VAL A 98 -4.74 10.22 -5.12
CA VAL A 98 -5.71 9.87 -4.06
C VAL A 98 -6.03 11.06 -3.16
N GLY A 99 -5.18 12.07 -3.16
CA GLY A 99 -5.28 13.19 -2.22
C GLY A 99 -4.91 12.83 -0.78
N VAL A 100 -4.04 11.82 -0.58
CA VAL A 100 -3.56 11.40 0.73
C VAL A 100 -2.09 11.83 0.88
N PRO A 101 -1.78 12.76 1.80
CA PRO A 101 -0.44 13.30 1.93
C PRO A 101 0.50 12.31 2.63
N THR A 102 1.77 12.30 2.23
CA THR A 102 2.86 11.76 3.03
C THR A 102 3.22 12.78 4.11
N VAL A 103 2.96 12.44 5.36
CA VAL A 103 3.12 13.36 6.50
C VAL A 103 4.39 13.13 7.30
N GLY A 104 5.12 12.05 7.03
CA GLY A 104 6.35 11.73 7.75
C GLY A 104 7.01 10.46 7.22
N GLY A 105 8.08 10.08 7.89
CA GLY A 105 8.86 8.91 7.57
C GLY A 105 10.33 9.14 7.79
N GLU A 106 11.15 8.26 7.23
CA GLU A 106 12.61 8.34 7.32
C GLU A 106 13.25 7.85 6.02
N VAL A 107 14.42 8.41 5.71
CA VAL A 107 15.28 7.96 4.63
C VAL A 107 16.68 7.77 5.18
N ALA A 108 17.33 6.65 4.85
CA ALA A 108 18.74 6.43 5.18
C ALA A 108 19.46 5.75 4.02
N PHE A 109 20.78 5.86 4.03
CA PHE A 109 21.66 5.35 2.98
C PHE A 109 22.71 4.44 3.59
N ASP A 110 22.85 3.23 3.02
CA ASP A 110 23.85 2.27 3.43
C ASP A 110 24.22 1.36 2.24
N PRO A 111 25.49 1.02 2.04
CA PRO A 111 25.93 0.17 0.93
C PRO A 111 25.17 -1.17 0.79
N SER A 112 24.63 -1.70 1.89
CA SER A 112 23.87 -2.95 1.87
C SER A 112 22.56 -2.88 1.11
N TYR A 113 22.05 -1.67 0.83
CA TYR A 113 20.83 -1.44 0.05
C TYR A 113 21.09 -1.09 -1.42
N SER A 114 22.35 -1.16 -1.88
CA SER A 114 22.64 -0.91 -3.29
C SER A 114 21.98 -1.96 -4.18
N GLY A 115 21.20 -1.48 -5.17
CA GLY A 115 20.46 -2.33 -6.10
C GLY A 115 19.21 -3.01 -5.54
N ASN A 116 19.03 -3.05 -4.21
CA ASN A 116 17.83 -3.60 -3.58
C ASN A 116 17.36 -2.68 -2.43
N PRO A 117 16.62 -1.63 -2.74
CA PRO A 117 16.18 -0.66 -1.75
C PRO A 117 15.17 -1.26 -0.78
N LEU A 118 15.14 -0.77 0.45
CA LEU A 118 14.03 -1.00 1.36
C LEU A 118 12.96 0.06 1.12
N VAL A 119 11.76 -0.38 0.73
CA VAL A 119 10.63 0.49 0.47
C VAL A 119 9.46 0.02 1.32
N ASN A 120 9.31 0.63 2.49
CA ASN A 120 8.17 0.39 3.36
C ASN A 120 7.20 1.56 3.24
N ALA A 121 5.96 1.24 2.90
CA ALA A 121 4.87 2.19 2.88
C ALA A 121 3.85 1.87 3.98
N MET A 122 3.44 2.88 4.72
CA MET A 122 2.43 2.79 5.77
C MET A 122 1.29 3.75 5.48
N ALA A 123 0.05 3.28 5.64
CA ALA A 123 -1.13 4.12 5.55
C ALA A 123 -1.85 4.16 6.89
N LEU A 124 -2.41 5.32 7.19
CA LEU A 124 -3.29 5.57 8.31
C LEU A 124 -4.69 5.94 7.80
N GLY A 125 -5.73 5.42 8.45
CA GLY A 125 -7.10 5.75 8.12
C GLY A 125 -7.94 5.99 9.37
N LEU A 126 -8.89 6.91 9.27
CA LEU A 126 -9.79 7.24 10.35
C LEU A 126 -11.14 6.55 10.16
N MET A 127 -11.67 5.99 11.24
CA MET A 127 -13.01 5.38 11.32
C MET A 127 -13.84 6.13 12.33
N GLU A 128 -15.07 6.48 11.95
CA GLU A 128 -16.07 7.13 12.82
C GLU A 128 -17.14 6.14 13.29
N THR A 129 -16.99 4.87 12.99
CA THR A 129 -17.97 3.83 13.33
C THR A 129 -17.34 2.80 14.26
N GLU A 130 -18.18 2.21 15.12
CA GLU A 130 -17.76 1.07 15.96
C GLU A 130 -17.61 -0.22 15.15
N GLU A 131 -18.20 -0.27 13.96
CA GLU A 131 -18.19 -1.46 13.11
C GLU A 131 -16.99 -1.45 12.18
N ILE A 132 -16.10 -2.42 12.39
CA ILE A 132 -15.03 -2.71 11.46
C ILE A 132 -15.59 -3.61 10.36
N VAL A 133 -15.44 -3.20 9.10
CA VAL A 133 -15.85 -4.02 7.96
C VAL A 133 -14.94 -5.25 7.89
N LYS A 134 -15.50 -6.41 8.12
CA LYS A 134 -14.79 -7.70 8.00
C LYS A 134 -15.01 -8.26 6.61
N SER A 135 -13.93 -8.75 5.99
CA SER A 135 -14.06 -9.50 4.74
C SER A 135 -14.60 -10.89 5.01
N GLY A 136 -15.54 -11.34 4.20
CA GLY A 136 -16.10 -12.68 4.30
C GLY A 136 -17.21 -12.89 3.27
N ALA A 137 -17.30 -14.11 2.73
CA ALA A 137 -18.44 -14.51 1.91
C ALA A 137 -19.57 -14.92 2.86
N ILE A 138 -20.46 -13.98 3.16
CA ILE A 138 -21.58 -14.21 4.08
C ILE A 138 -22.88 -14.34 3.26
N GLY A 139 -23.63 -15.39 3.54
CA GLY A 139 -24.93 -15.65 2.91
C GLY A 139 -24.84 -16.51 1.65
N VAL A 140 -25.38 -17.72 1.76
CA VAL A 140 -25.52 -18.63 0.61
C VAL A 140 -26.49 -18.00 -0.40
N GLY A 141 -26.05 -17.87 -1.67
CA GLY A 141 -26.84 -17.28 -2.74
C GLY A 141 -26.64 -15.77 -2.94
N ASN A 142 -25.87 -15.10 -2.07
CA ASN A 142 -25.52 -13.70 -2.31
C ASN A 142 -24.61 -13.57 -3.55
N PRO A 143 -24.81 -12.56 -4.40
CA PRO A 143 -23.95 -12.35 -5.55
C PRO A 143 -22.54 -11.89 -5.12
N VAL A 144 -21.51 -12.41 -5.79
CA VAL A 144 -20.16 -11.87 -5.72
C VAL A 144 -19.99 -10.92 -6.91
N VAL A 145 -19.71 -9.66 -6.62
CA VAL A 145 -19.53 -8.64 -7.65
C VAL A 145 -18.06 -8.26 -7.70
N TYR A 146 -17.45 -8.42 -8.87
CA TYR A 146 -16.11 -7.90 -9.16
C TYR A 146 -16.24 -6.51 -9.76
N VAL A 147 -15.54 -5.54 -9.16
CA VAL A 147 -15.52 -4.14 -9.62
C VAL A 147 -14.07 -3.69 -9.73
N GLY A 148 -13.66 -3.25 -10.91
CA GLY A 148 -12.29 -2.81 -11.17
C GLY A 148 -11.91 -2.92 -12.64
N SER A 149 -10.62 -2.81 -12.92
CA SER A 149 -10.07 -2.99 -14.27
C SER A 149 -10.16 -4.44 -14.74
N THR A 150 -10.06 -4.63 -16.05
CA THR A 150 -9.84 -5.97 -16.62
C THR A 150 -8.50 -6.51 -16.15
N THR A 151 -8.45 -7.80 -15.81
CA THR A 151 -7.20 -8.45 -15.43
C THR A 151 -6.22 -8.49 -16.59
N GLY A 152 -4.98 -8.03 -16.35
CA GLY A 152 -3.83 -8.15 -17.25
C GLY A 152 -2.93 -9.32 -16.86
N ARG A 153 -1.73 -9.35 -17.43
CA ARG A 153 -0.68 -10.31 -17.09
C ARG A 153 0.39 -9.69 -16.17
N ASP A 154 0.29 -8.40 -15.88
CA ASP A 154 1.14 -7.70 -14.94
C ASP A 154 0.89 -8.20 -13.50
N GLY A 155 1.93 -8.25 -12.70
CA GLY A 155 1.85 -8.68 -11.30
C GLY A 155 1.59 -10.19 -11.09
N MET A 156 1.68 -11.02 -12.11
CA MET A 156 1.39 -12.46 -12.00
C MET A 156 2.31 -13.22 -11.04
N GLY A 157 3.50 -12.73 -10.79
CA GLY A 157 4.45 -13.34 -9.85
C GLY A 157 4.05 -13.21 -8.38
N GLY A 158 3.37 -12.12 -8.02
CA GLY A 158 2.90 -11.85 -6.66
C GLY A 158 3.98 -12.08 -5.59
N ALA A 159 3.61 -12.77 -4.52
CA ALA A 159 4.51 -13.07 -3.40
C ALA A 159 5.70 -13.95 -3.79
N SER A 160 5.57 -14.83 -4.79
CA SER A 160 6.67 -15.66 -5.29
C SER A 160 7.76 -14.81 -5.94
N PHE A 161 7.37 -13.82 -6.74
CA PHE A 161 8.28 -12.84 -7.31
C PHE A 161 8.97 -12.02 -6.21
N ALA A 162 8.21 -11.51 -5.25
CA ALA A 162 8.73 -10.71 -4.14
C ALA A 162 9.68 -11.48 -3.20
N SER A 163 9.68 -12.82 -3.26
CA SER A 163 10.52 -13.71 -2.45
C SER A 163 11.68 -14.33 -3.21
N ALA A 164 11.83 -14.04 -4.51
CA ALA A 164 12.94 -14.54 -5.32
C ALA A 164 14.24 -13.76 -5.01
N GLU A 165 15.39 -14.37 -5.27
CA GLU A 165 16.67 -13.66 -5.22
C GLU A 165 16.79 -12.72 -6.44
N LEU A 166 17.21 -11.47 -6.20
CA LEU A 166 17.55 -10.54 -7.27
C LEU A 166 18.82 -10.99 -7.97
N SER A 167 18.76 -11.11 -9.28
CA SER A 167 19.91 -11.40 -10.15
C SER A 167 20.07 -10.30 -11.22
N ALA A 168 21.17 -10.36 -11.96
CA ALA A 168 21.37 -9.44 -13.09
C ALA A 168 20.26 -9.54 -14.15
N ASP A 169 19.63 -10.72 -14.26
CA ASP A 169 18.54 -10.98 -15.20
C ASP A 169 17.17 -10.55 -14.66
N SER A 170 17.07 -10.08 -13.42
CA SER A 170 15.80 -9.65 -12.80
C SER A 170 15.18 -8.43 -13.49
N LEU A 171 15.92 -7.70 -14.32
CA LEU A 171 15.35 -6.64 -15.17
C LEU A 171 14.40 -7.18 -16.22
N ASP A 172 14.52 -8.44 -16.63
CA ASP A 172 13.61 -9.10 -17.55
C ASP A 172 12.27 -9.44 -16.87
N ASP A 173 12.22 -9.40 -15.54
CA ASP A 173 11.04 -9.64 -14.73
C ASP A 173 10.11 -8.40 -14.60
N ARG A 174 10.42 -7.29 -15.27
CA ARG A 174 9.58 -6.07 -15.28
C ARG A 174 8.10 -6.35 -15.51
N PRO A 175 7.69 -7.24 -16.44
CA PRO A 175 6.28 -7.56 -16.62
C PRO A 175 5.62 -8.23 -15.41
N ALA A 176 6.40 -8.77 -14.47
CA ALA A 176 5.88 -9.36 -13.24
C ALA A 176 5.55 -8.29 -12.17
N VAL A 177 6.02 -7.06 -12.33
CA VAL A 177 5.68 -5.94 -11.44
C VAL A 177 4.28 -5.45 -11.78
N GLN A 178 3.42 -5.37 -10.79
CA GLN A 178 2.07 -4.84 -10.96
C GLN A 178 2.13 -3.34 -11.26
N VAL A 179 1.32 -2.89 -12.22
CA VAL A 179 1.12 -1.47 -12.50
C VAL A 179 0.23 -0.86 -11.41
N GLY A 180 0.74 0.16 -10.74
CA GLY A 180 -0.03 0.95 -9.78
C GLY A 180 -0.84 2.02 -10.51
N ASP A 181 -2.09 1.71 -10.86
CA ASP A 181 -3.00 2.66 -11.54
C ASP A 181 -3.99 3.26 -10.54
N PRO A 182 -3.72 4.48 -10.01
CA PRO A 182 -4.58 5.09 -9.03
C PRO A 182 -5.97 5.41 -9.59
N PHE A 183 -6.11 5.63 -10.87
CA PHE A 183 -7.41 5.96 -11.47
C PHE A 183 -8.34 4.74 -11.46
N LEU A 184 -7.89 3.59 -11.94
CA LEU A 184 -8.69 2.37 -12.00
C LEU A 184 -8.95 1.78 -10.61
N GLU A 185 -7.96 1.88 -9.72
CA GLU A 185 -8.03 1.36 -8.36
C GLU A 185 -8.84 2.27 -7.42
N LEU A 186 -8.86 3.59 -7.68
CA LEU A 186 -9.53 4.59 -6.86
C LEU A 186 -10.95 4.94 -7.26
N SER A 187 -11.35 4.65 -8.48
CA SER A 187 -12.74 4.85 -8.88
C SER A 187 -13.70 4.14 -7.91
N LEU A 188 -13.24 3.07 -7.27
CA LEU A 188 -13.99 2.37 -6.21
C LEU A 188 -14.22 3.23 -4.96
N ILE A 189 -13.26 4.05 -4.56
CA ILE A 189 -13.40 4.96 -3.41
C ILE A 189 -14.44 6.02 -3.73
N HIS A 190 -14.38 6.64 -4.90
CA HIS A 190 -15.34 7.66 -5.31
C HIS A 190 -16.75 7.11 -5.55
N ILE A 191 -16.88 5.87 -5.99
CA ILE A 191 -18.17 5.21 -6.20
C ILE A 191 -18.81 4.80 -4.86
N SER A 192 -18.03 4.33 -3.89
CA SER A 192 -18.56 3.80 -2.63
C SER A 192 -18.76 4.84 -1.53
N GLU A 193 -17.98 5.94 -1.50
CA GLU A 193 -18.13 7.00 -0.49
C GLU A 193 -19.48 7.74 -0.53
N PRO A 194 -20.05 8.10 -1.70
CA PRO A 194 -21.33 8.82 -1.74
C PRO A 194 -22.49 8.06 -1.11
N THR A 195 -22.43 6.75 -1.08
CA THR A 195 -23.48 5.91 -0.46
C THR A 195 -23.41 5.85 1.05
N ARG A 196 -22.23 6.08 1.64
CA ARG A 196 -22.03 6.10 3.10
C ARG A 196 -22.42 7.43 3.75
N ARG A 197 -22.34 8.55 3.03
CA ARG A 197 -22.70 9.90 3.54
C ARG A 197 -24.21 10.14 3.69
N LYS A 198 -25.07 9.21 3.28
CA LYS A 198 -26.54 9.34 3.30
C LYS A 198 -27.25 8.48 4.35
N ARG A 199 -26.50 7.95 5.33
CA ARG A 199 -27.10 7.21 6.46
C ARG A 199 -26.84 7.87 7.79
#